data_25c2c7e4ca263e8f9a9581b6f85de576
#
_entry.id   25c2c7e4ca263e8f9a9581b6f85de576
#
_cell.length_a   1.000
_cell.length_b   1.000
_cell.length_c   1.000
_cell.angle_alpha   90.00
_cell.angle_beta   90.00
_cell.angle_gamma   90.00
#
_symmetry.space_group_name_H-M   'P 1'
#
loop_
_entity.id
_entity.type
_entity.pdbx_description
1 polymer ?
#
loop_
_entity_poly.entity_id
_entity_poly.type
_entity_poly.pdbx_seq_one_letter_code
_entity_poly.pdbx_strand_id
1 'polypeptide(L)'
;TSQADVISYGDAVDVGQIIGPRIYATGPGIFAQDNVSSADDAKDVMKRYSEFYLTETIKQYQAGDRRQRQWIAMAAKEQKITPTLEGGLDFKKNMTEAMDGYAGIEHTLPIAPMYKDAIQLFAQSGTTWTPTLLVQYGGPWAENWWYEHYDILSDAKLTRFTPFSELERRGLRRPQWFRDSEYSFTLFAEQAKKVVEAGGRVGLGGHGQLQGLGGHWELS
;
A
#
# COMPACT_ATOMS: atom_id res chain seq x y z
N THR A 1 -9.79 10.83 8.41
CA THR A 1 -9.22 11.77 7.42
C THR A 1 -9.89 11.47 6.09
N SER A 2 -10.53 12.46 5.47
CA SER A 2 -11.08 12.27 4.12
C SER A 2 -9.94 12.30 3.11
N GLN A 3 -10.15 11.70 1.93
CA GLN A 3 -9.13 11.72 0.86
C GLN A 3 -8.85 13.15 0.36
N ALA A 4 -9.84 14.05 0.47
CA ALA A 4 -9.67 15.46 0.15
C ALA A 4 -8.69 16.17 1.10
N ASP A 5 -8.62 15.73 2.37
CA ASP A 5 -7.72 16.32 3.36
C ASP A 5 -6.24 16.13 2.97
N VAL A 6 -5.88 15.01 2.34
CA VAL A 6 -4.49 14.73 1.93
C VAL A 6 -4.04 15.73 0.86
N ILE A 7 -4.89 16.07 -0.09
CA ILE A 7 -4.60 17.07 -1.13
C ILE A 7 -4.42 18.45 -0.46
N SER A 8 -5.35 18.83 0.41
CA SER A 8 -5.28 20.12 1.12
C SER A 8 -4.04 20.23 2.02
N TYR A 9 -3.60 19.12 2.65
CA TYR A 9 -2.34 19.10 3.40
C TYR A 9 -1.13 19.28 2.49
N GLY A 10 -1.14 18.65 1.32
CA GLY A 10 -0.10 18.86 0.30
C GLY A 10 0.02 20.31 -0.10
N ASP A 11 -1.10 20.93 -0.46
CA ASP A 11 -1.16 22.36 -0.82
C ASP A 11 -0.65 23.25 0.31
N ALA A 12 -1.05 22.98 1.55
CA ALA A 12 -0.62 23.78 2.71
C ALA A 12 0.89 23.67 3.00
N VAL A 13 1.49 22.49 2.74
CA VAL A 13 2.95 22.30 2.81
C VAL A 13 3.64 23.05 1.67
N ASP A 14 3.15 22.96 0.45
CA ASP A 14 3.77 23.54 -0.74
C ASP A 14 3.78 25.09 -0.70
N VAL A 15 2.74 25.68 -0.11
CA VAL A 15 2.69 27.14 0.10
C VAL A 15 3.31 27.60 1.43
N GLY A 16 3.89 26.69 2.21
CA GLY A 16 4.59 26.99 3.47
C GLY A 16 3.69 27.36 4.66
N GLN A 17 2.40 27.07 4.60
CA GLN A 17 1.48 27.29 5.72
C GLN A 17 1.70 26.32 6.88
N ILE A 18 2.13 25.10 6.58
CA ILE A 18 2.51 24.10 7.58
C ILE A 18 3.85 23.47 7.22
N ILE A 19 4.56 22.98 8.23
CA ILE A 19 5.78 22.21 8.04
C ILE A 19 5.40 20.73 7.88
N GLY A 20 5.84 20.11 6.78
CA GLY A 20 5.54 18.70 6.51
C GLY A 20 6.43 18.13 5.41
N PRO A 21 6.31 16.83 5.14
CA PRO A 21 6.98 16.20 4.01
C PRO A 21 6.31 16.62 2.70
N ARG A 22 6.98 16.38 1.57
CA ARG A 22 6.34 16.44 0.26
C ARG A 22 5.26 15.36 0.19
N ILE A 23 4.05 15.74 -0.18
CA ILE A 23 2.87 14.86 -0.18
C ILE A 23 2.42 14.60 -1.62
N TYR A 24 2.38 13.33 -2.01
CA TYR A 24 1.80 12.88 -3.27
C TYR A 24 0.50 12.14 -2.95
N ALA A 25 -0.61 12.70 -3.38
CA ALA A 25 -1.92 12.09 -3.19
C ALA A 25 -2.30 11.22 -4.38
N THR A 26 -2.98 10.11 -4.13
CA THR A 26 -3.60 9.29 -5.18
C THR A 26 -5.00 9.75 -5.55
N GLY A 27 -5.53 10.74 -4.84
CA GLY A 27 -6.94 11.08 -4.93
C GLY A 27 -7.85 10.01 -4.32
N PRO A 28 -9.16 10.06 -4.58
CA PRO A 28 -10.11 9.04 -4.15
C PRO A 28 -9.75 7.66 -4.72
N GLY A 29 -9.90 6.60 -3.92
CA GLY A 29 -9.69 5.24 -4.43
C GLY A 29 -10.75 4.83 -5.45
N ILE A 30 -10.37 4.05 -6.45
CA ILE A 30 -11.29 3.49 -7.42
C ILE A 30 -11.84 2.17 -6.86
N PHE A 31 -13.15 2.11 -6.69
CA PHE A 31 -13.89 0.97 -6.17
C PHE A 31 -14.87 0.41 -7.19
N ALA A 32 -15.53 -0.69 -6.86
CA ALA A 32 -16.53 -1.32 -7.72
C ALA A 32 -17.71 -0.40 -8.08
N GLN A 33 -18.08 0.52 -7.17
CA GLN A 33 -19.13 1.50 -7.39
C GLN A 33 -18.79 2.59 -8.41
N ASP A 34 -17.51 2.74 -8.80
CA ASP A 34 -17.12 3.67 -9.85
C ASP A 34 -17.61 3.23 -11.25
N ASN A 35 -18.11 2.01 -11.33
CA ASN A 35 -18.93 1.49 -12.41
C ASN A 35 -18.27 1.58 -13.79
N VAL A 36 -17.00 1.22 -13.88
CA VAL A 36 -16.25 1.19 -15.14
C VAL A 36 -16.73 0.01 -15.96
N SER A 37 -17.63 0.25 -16.91
CA SER A 37 -18.25 -0.77 -17.74
C SER A 37 -17.72 -0.82 -19.17
N SER A 38 -16.95 0.19 -19.57
CA SER A 38 -16.33 0.34 -20.89
C SER A 38 -14.95 0.98 -20.81
N ALA A 39 -14.21 0.94 -21.92
CA ALA A 39 -12.93 1.67 -22.04
C ALA A 39 -13.15 3.20 -22.00
N ASP A 40 -14.28 3.69 -22.49
CA ASP A 40 -14.60 5.11 -22.45
C ASP A 40 -14.93 5.56 -21.03
N ASP A 41 -15.68 4.76 -20.25
CA ASP A 41 -15.88 5.03 -18.82
C ASP A 41 -14.54 5.13 -18.07
N ALA A 42 -13.60 4.22 -18.39
CA ALA A 42 -12.27 4.27 -17.78
C ALA A 42 -11.54 5.58 -18.11
N LYS A 43 -11.64 6.06 -19.35
CA LYS A 43 -11.05 7.36 -19.75
C LYS A 43 -11.68 8.54 -19.01
N ASP A 44 -12.98 8.54 -18.86
CA ASP A 44 -13.71 9.59 -18.15
C ASP A 44 -13.39 9.58 -16.65
N VAL A 45 -13.25 8.40 -16.06
CA VAL A 45 -12.76 8.28 -14.67
C VAL A 45 -11.34 8.84 -14.56
N MET A 46 -10.42 8.48 -15.45
CA MET A 46 -9.04 8.96 -15.41
C MET A 46 -8.92 10.48 -15.63
N LYS A 47 -9.74 11.08 -16.49
CA LYS A 47 -9.79 12.54 -16.63
C LYS A 47 -10.13 13.25 -15.32
N ARG A 48 -10.98 12.67 -14.48
CA ARG A 48 -11.28 13.22 -13.16
C ARG A 48 -10.01 13.34 -12.30
N TYR A 49 -9.09 12.38 -12.42
CA TYR A 49 -7.82 12.41 -11.68
C TYR A 49 -6.82 13.39 -12.29
N SER A 50 -6.65 13.40 -13.60
CA SER A 50 -5.69 14.28 -14.26
C SER A 50 -6.12 15.76 -14.30
N GLU A 51 -7.41 16.03 -14.49
CA GLU A 51 -7.91 17.38 -14.75
C GLU A 51 -8.55 18.04 -13.52
N PHE A 52 -9.10 17.26 -12.60
CA PHE A 52 -9.82 17.78 -11.43
C PHE A 52 -9.05 17.59 -10.13
N TYR A 53 -8.60 16.36 -9.84
CA TYR A 53 -7.80 16.11 -8.63
C TYR A 53 -6.33 16.49 -8.81
N LEU A 54 -5.86 16.63 -10.03
CA LEU A 54 -4.48 16.95 -10.40
C LEU A 54 -3.47 15.97 -9.79
N THR A 55 -3.83 14.70 -9.74
CA THR A 55 -2.97 13.65 -9.23
C THR A 55 -2.23 12.92 -10.35
N GLU A 56 -0.99 12.53 -10.10
CA GLU A 56 -0.15 11.77 -11.03
C GLU A 56 -0.23 10.26 -10.78
N THR A 57 -0.93 9.85 -9.72
CA THR A 57 -1.08 8.45 -9.31
C THR A 57 -2.52 8.16 -8.92
N ILE A 58 -2.92 6.91 -9.07
CA ILE A 58 -4.21 6.42 -8.59
C ILE A 58 -4.04 5.17 -7.75
N LYS A 59 -4.95 4.97 -6.82
CA LYS A 59 -5.12 3.72 -6.10
C LYS A 59 -6.42 3.06 -6.56
N GLN A 60 -6.32 1.91 -7.18
CA GLN A 60 -7.45 1.03 -7.44
C GLN A 60 -7.55 -0.03 -6.37
N TYR A 61 -8.74 -0.27 -5.86
CA TYR A 61 -9.03 -1.41 -5.01
C TYR A 61 -9.44 -2.61 -5.87
N GLN A 62 -9.82 -3.73 -5.23
CA GLN A 62 -10.14 -4.97 -5.92
C GLN A 62 -11.49 -4.87 -6.67
N ALA A 63 -11.55 -3.96 -7.62
CA ALA A 63 -12.74 -3.64 -8.38
C ALA A 63 -12.67 -4.22 -9.79
N GLY A 64 -13.72 -4.89 -10.19
CA GLY A 64 -13.90 -5.36 -11.55
C GLY A 64 -13.14 -6.62 -11.93
N ASP A 65 -13.43 -7.10 -13.13
CA ASP A 65 -12.73 -8.19 -13.77
C ASP A 65 -11.39 -7.74 -14.39
N ARG A 66 -10.64 -8.67 -14.97
CA ARG A 66 -9.35 -8.35 -15.59
C ARG A 66 -9.49 -7.36 -16.75
N ARG A 67 -10.54 -7.44 -17.54
CA ARG A 67 -10.78 -6.53 -18.66
C ARG A 67 -11.01 -5.11 -18.18
N GLN A 68 -11.79 -4.92 -17.13
CA GLN A 68 -12.00 -3.60 -16.51
C GLN A 68 -10.71 -3.02 -15.97
N ARG A 69 -9.89 -3.83 -15.29
CA ARG A 69 -8.57 -3.40 -14.82
C ARG A 69 -7.64 -3.00 -15.97
N GLN A 70 -7.65 -3.73 -17.08
CA GLN A 70 -6.89 -3.38 -18.27
C GLN A 70 -7.35 -2.05 -18.87
N TRP A 71 -8.66 -1.78 -18.94
CA TRP A 71 -9.16 -0.49 -19.39
C TRP A 71 -8.67 0.67 -18.51
N ILE A 72 -8.70 0.49 -17.18
CA ILE A 72 -8.19 1.49 -16.24
C ILE A 72 -6.68 1.70 -16.42
N ALA A 73 -5.90 0.64 -16.52
CA ALA A 73 -4.45 0.74 -16.74
C ALA A 73 -4.10 1.44 -18.07
N MET A 74 -4.85 1.13 -19.14
CA MET A 74 -4.68 1.76 -20.45
C MET A 74 -5.05 3.26 -20.40
N ALA A 75 -6.19 3.59 -19.80
CA ALA A 75 -6.64 4.98 -19.67
C ALA A 75 -5.70 5.80 -18.77
N ALA A 76 -5.19 5.21 -17.69
CA ALA A 76 -4.19 5.83 -16.83
C ALA A 76 -2.91 6.16 -17.62
N LYS A 77 -2.42 5.21 -18.41
CA LYS A 77 -1.24 5.43 -19.29
C LYS A 77 -1.48 6.55 -20.31
N GLU A 78 -2.64 6.60 -20.94
CA GLU A 78 -3.02 7.64 -21.89
C GLU A 78 -3.02 9.03 -21.23
N GLN A 79 -3.49 9.12 -19.98
CA GLN A 79 -3.53 10.34 -19.17
C GLN A 79 -2.22 10.64 -18.41
N LYS A 80 -1.17 9.81 -18.58
CA LYS A 80 0.11 9.91 -17.85
C LYS A 80 -0.03 9.76 -16.34
N ILE A 81 -1.02 9.00 -15.89
CA ILE A 81 -1.25 8.65 -14.49
C ILE A 81 -0.62 7.29 -14.21
N THR A 82 0.04 7.16 -13.08
CA THR A 82 0.65 5.93 -12.60
C THR A 82 -0.39 5.10 -11.84
N PRO A 83 -0.86 3.97 -12.38
CA PRO A 83 -1.85 3.15 -11.69
C PRO A 83 -1.18 2.24 -10.65
N THR A 84 -1.69 2.27 -9.41
CA THR A 84 -1.39 1.28 -8.38
C THR A 84 -2.66 0.51 -8.02
N LEU A 85 -2.49 -0.71 -7.56
CA LEU A 85 -3.61 -1.58 -7.24
C LEU A 85 -3.37 -2.30 -5.92
N GLU A 86 -4.46 -2.49 -5.17
CA GLU A 86 -4.41 -3.32 -3.98
C GLU A 86 -4.33 -4.79 -4.36
N GLY A 87 -3.26 -5.46 -3.94
CA GLY A 87 -3.14 -6.90 -4.00
C GLY A 87 -4.17 -7.58 -3.09
N GLY A 88 -4.30 -8.88 -3.22
CA GLY A 88 -5.27 -9.63 -2.46
C GLY A 88 -4.87 -11.07 -2.24
N LEU A 89 -5.76 -11.85 -1.64
CA LEU A 89 -5.56 -13.26 -1.33
C LEU A 89 -5.60 -14.20 -2.55
N ASP A 90 -5.67 -13.64 -3.75
CA ASP A 90 -5.63 -14.39 -5.01
C ASP A 90 -4.29 -14.17 -5.73
N PHE A 91 -3.39 -15.14 -5.59
CA PHE A 91 -2.06 -15.08 -6.20
C PHE A 91 -2.10 -14.93 -7.72
N LYS A 92 -3.01 -15.64 -8.40
CA LYS A 92 -3.14 -15.56 -9.86
C LYS A 92 -3.56 -14.16 -10.31
N LYS A 93 -4.48 -13.57 -9.57
CA LYS A 93 -4.91 -12.19 -9.80
C LYS A 93 -3.73 -11.24 -9.67
N ASN A 94 -2.96 -11.32 -8.58
CA ASN A 94 -1.79 -10.46 -8.33
C ASN A 94 -0.75 -10.58 -9.45
N MET A 95 -0.52 -11.79 -9.97
CA MET A 95 0.37 -11.98 -11.13
C MET A 95 -0.19 -11.30 -12.39
N THR A 96 -1.51 -11.37 -12.63
CA THR A 96 -2.11 -10.67 -13.79
C THR A 96 -2.04 -9.16 -13.67
N GLU A 97 -2.07 -8.61 -12.47
CA GLU A 97 -1.93 -7.18 -12.19
C GLU A 97 -0.56 -6.66 -12.62
N ALA A 98 0.51 -7.39 -12.28
CA ALA A 98 1.85 -7.07 -12.75
C ALA A 98 1.98 -7.19 -14.28
N MET A 99 1.37 -8.21 -14.90
CA MET A 99 1.36 -8.40 -16.35
C MET A 99 0.56 -7.34 -17.10
N ASP A 100 -0.51 -6.82 -16.49
CA ASP A 100 -1.40 -5.83 -17.09
C ASP A 100 -0.84 -4.39 -17.00
N GLY A 101 0.34 -4.22 -16.39
CA GLY A 101 1.07 -2.96 -16.41
C GLY A 101 0.77 -2.01 -15.25
N TYR A 102 0.28 -2.53 -14.13
CA TYR A 102 0.22 -1.75 -12.91
C TYR A 102 1.61 -1.46 -12.37
N ALA A 103 1.85 -0.21 -12.02
CA ALA A 103 3.14 0.26 -11.55
C ALA A 103 3.41 -0.12 -10.08
N GLY A 104 2.36 -0.40 -9.32
CA GLY A 104 2.47 -0.81 -7.92
C GLY A 104 1.38 -1.81 -7.53
N ILE A 105 1.78 -2.78 -6.71
CA ILE A 105 0.88 -3.74 -6.07
C ILE A 105 1.17 -3.72 -4.57
N GLU A 106 0.14 -3.57 -3.77
CA GLU A 106 0.25 -3.46 -2.32
C GLU A 106 -0.13 -4.77 -1.64
N HIS A 107 0.32 -4.90 -0.40
CA HIS A 107 0.16 -6.02 0.51
C HIS A 107 0.98 -7.26 0.16
N THR A 108 1.10 -8.15 1.15
CA THR A 108 1.79 -9.43 0.98
C THR A 108 1.04 -10.33 0.01
N LEU A 109 1.78 -11.02 -0.82
CA LEU A 109 1.22 -12.06 -1.68
C LEU A 109 0.87 -13.29 -0.84
N PRO A 110 -0.23 -13.99 -1.13
CA PRO A 110 -0.73 -15.06 -0.26
C PRO A 110 0.05 -16.38 -0.38
N ILE A 111 1.21 -16.37 -0.98
CA ILE A 111 2.06 -17.54 -1.20
C ILE A 111 3.49 -17.26 -0.78
N ALA A 112 4.03 -18.09 0.10
CA ALA A 112 5.46 -18.14 0.41
C ALA A 112 5.86 -19.62 0.57
N PRO A 113 7.02 -20.04 0.04
CA PRO A 113 7.96 -19.22 -0.73
C PRO A 113 7.49 -18.88 -2.15
N MET A 114 7.84 -17.69 -2.64
CA MET A 114 7.70 -17.36 -4.05
C MET A 114 8.76 -18.09 -4.87
N TYR A 115 8.34 -18.67 -5.99
CA TYR A 115 9.26 -19.34 -6.91
C TYR A 115 9.86 -18.35 -7.92
N LYS A 116 10.87 -18.83 -8.62
CA LYS A 116 11.71 -18.02 -9.53
C LYS A 116 10.91 -17.26 -10.59
N ASP A 117 9.87 -17.85 -11.14
CA ASP A 117 9.00 -17.25 -12.16
C ASP A 117 8.26 -16.02 -11.63
N ALA A 118 7.67 -16.12 -10.45
CA ALA A 118 6.98 -15.00 -9.81
C ALA A 118 7.98 -13.87 -9.42
N ILE A 119 9.13 -14.23 -8.86
CA ILE A 119 10.19 -13.26 -8.52
C ILE A 119 10.66 -12.53 -9.77
N GLN A 120 10.92 -13.25 -10.87
CA GLN A 120 11.36 -12.67 -12.13
C GLN A 120 10.27 -11.81 -12.77
N LEU A 121 8.98 -12.15 -12.62
CA LEU A 121 7.89 -11.32 -13.09
C LEU A 121 7.94 -9.93 -12.43
N PHE A 122 8.04 -9.87 -11.11
CA PHE A 122 8.16 -8.59 -10.38
C PHE A 122 9.45 -7.86 -10.75
N ALA A 123 10.57 -8.56 -10.82
CA ALA A 123 11.86 -7.96 -11.14
C ALA A 123 11.88 -7.32 -12.54
N GLN A 124 11.23 -7.93 -13.53
CA GLN A 124 11.29 -7.51 -14.92
C GLN A 124 10.11 -6.66 -15.40
N SER A 125 8.94 -6.75 -14.75
CA SER A 125 7.77 -5.96 -15.13
C SER A 125 7.93 -4.47 -14.81
N GLY A 126 8.83 -4.13 -13.89
CA GLY A 126 8.94 -2.78 -13.35
C GLY A 126 7.88 -2.42 -12.32
N THR A 127 7.00 -3.34 -11.96
CA THR A 127 6.03 -3.17 -10.89
C THR A 127 6.74 -3.08 -9.53
N THR A 128 6.39 -2.09 -8.74
CA THR A 128 6.85 -1.98 -7.35
C THR A 128 5.92 -2.79 -6.46
N TRP A 129 6.48 -3.68 -5.67
CA TRP A 129 5.74 -4.42 -4.67
C TRP A 129 5.90 -3.76 -3.30
N THR A 130 4.78 -3.40 -2.66
CA THR A 130 4.74 -2.83 -1.30
C THR A 130 4.07 -3.83 -0.36
N PRO A 131 4.81 -4.73 0.28
CA PRO A 131 4.25 -5.88 0.98
C PRO A 131 3.45 -5.53 2.24
N THR A 132 3.59 -4.34 2.82
CA THR A 132 2.95 -3.96 4.09
C THR A 132 3.12 -5.04 5.16
N LEU A 133 4.38 -5.37 5.50
CA LEU A 133 4.73 -6.53 6.33
C LEU A 133 4.07 -6.52 7.71
N LEU A 134 3.79 -5.34 8.27
CA LEU A 134 3.13 -5.21 9.57
C LEU A 134 1.66 -5.63 9.56
N VAL A 135 1.02 -5.59 8.39
CA VAL A 135 -0.40 -5.96 8.19
C VAL A 135 -0.49 -6.99 7.07
N GLN A 136 0.18 -8.10 7.24
CA GLN A 136 0.21 -9.14 6.23
C GLN A 136 -1.05 -10.00 6.21
N TYR A 137 -1.33 -10.61 5.07
CA TYR A 137 -2.37 -11.61 4.94
C TYR A 137 -1.88 -13.00 5.42
N GLY A 138 -2.82 -13.77 6.00
CA GLY A 138 -2.59 -15.19 6.28
C GLY A 138 -1.86 -15.50 7.57
N GLY A 139 -1.85 -14.58 8.54
CA GLY A 139 -1.28 -14.81 9.87
C GLY A 139 -1.57 -13.65 10.82
N PRO A 140 -1.05 -13.72 12.05
CA PRO A 140 -1.09 -12.59 12.96
C PRO A 140 -0.39 -11.38 12.35
N TRP A 141 -0.96 -10.21 12.54
CA TRP A 141 -0.31 -8.98 12.11
C TRP A 141 1.02 -8.78 12.83
N ALA A 142 2.08 -8.57 12.10
CA ALA A 142 3.40 -8.36 12.65
C ALA A 142 3.48 -7.13 13.58
N GLU A 143 2.63 -6.12 13.36
CA GLU A 143 2.51 -4.99 14.26
C GLU A 143 2.18 -5.44 15.70
N ASN A 144 1.38 -6.50 15.87
CA ASN A 144 1.08 -7.06 17.18
C ASN A 144 2.31 -7.64 17.89
N TRP A 145 3.24 -8.23 17.14
CA TRP A 145 4.51 -8.73 17.67
C TRP A 145 5.32 -7.60 18.33
N TRP A 146 5.33 -6.41 17.71
CA TRP A 146 6.01 -5.25 18.30
C TRP A 146 5.38 -4.84 19.62
N TYR A 147 4.05 -4.82 19.72
CA TYR A 147 3.37 -4.51 20.98
C TYR A 147 3.59 -5.56 22.06
N GLU A 148 3.86 -6.81 21.71
CA GLU A 148 4.15 -7.87 22.66
C GLU A 148 5.59 -7.84 23.18
N HIS A 149 6.53 -7.34 22.37
CA HIS A 149 7.96 -7.43 22.66
C HIS A 149 8.60 -6.10 23.04
N TYR A 150 7.95 -4.98 22.76
CA TYR A 150 8.49 -3.64 23.02
C TYR A 150 7.50 -2.77 23.79
N ASP A 151 8.05 -1.96 24.69
CA ASP A 151 7.28 -0.87 25.33
C ASP A 151 7.27 0.34 24.39
N ILE A 152 6.21 0.50 23.62
CA ILE A 152 6.05 1.59 22.68
C ILE A 152 6.02 2.97 23.37
N LEU A 153 5.65 3.05 24.66
CA LEU A 153 5.63 4.28 25.43
C LEU A 153 7.03 4.73 25.85
N SER A 154 8.02 3.83 25.83
CA SER A 154 9.43 4.15 26.07
C SER A 154 10.15 4.63 24.80
N ASP A 155 9.55 4.52 23.60
CA ASP A 155 10.18 4.98 22.37
C ASP A 155 10.23 6.51 22.31
N ALA A 156 11.44 7.07 22.37
CA ALA A 156 11.68 8.51 22.44
C ALA A 156 11.19 9.26 21.19
N LYS A 157 11.19 8.62 20.02
CA LYS A 157 10.72 9.24 18.76
C LYS A 157 9.20 9.24 18.71
N LEU A 158 8.55 8.15 19.04
CA LEU A 158 7.10 8.07 19.10
C LEU A 158 6.54 9.05 20.14
N THR A 159 7.08 9.07 21.35
CA THR A 159 6.63 9.97 22.43
C THR A 159 6.84 11.44 22.14
N ARG A 160 7.88 11.77 21.34
CA ARG A 160 8.12 13.15 20.92
C ARG A 160 7.12 13.67 19.88
N PHE A 161 6.75 12.83 18.92
CA PHE A 161 5.97 13.26 17.75
C PHE A 161 4.50 12.84 17.78
N THR A 162 4.10 12.04 18.77
CA THR A 162 2.73 11.57 18.92
C THR A 162 2.20 11.94 20.30
N PRO A 163 1.04 12.59 20.39
CA PRO A 163 0.42 12.90 21.67
C PRO A 163 0.23 11.63 22.53
N PHE A 164 0.49 11.72 23.82
CA PHE A 164 0.40 10.57 24.73
C PHE A 164 -0.95 9.87 24.66
N SER A 165 -2.04 10.63 24.60
CA SER A 165 -3.40 10.09 24.47
C SER A 165 -3.61 9.22 23.23
N GLU A 166 -2.90 9.53 22.14
CA GLU A 166 -2.93 8.71 20.92
C GLU A 166 -2.09 7.45 21.06
N LEU A 167 -0.90 7.57 21.65
CA LEU A 167 -0.03 6.42 21.91
C LEU A 167 -0.68 5.44 22.88
N GLU A 168 -1.24 5.94 23.98
CA GLU A 168 -1.95 5.13 24.98
C GLU A 168 -3.11 4.38 24.32
N ARG A 169 -3.99 5.11 23.62
CA ARG A 169 -5.15 4.52 22.96
C ARG A 169 -4.76 3.43 21.94
N ARG A 170 -3.69 3.62 21.22
CA ARG A 170 -3.20 2.67 20.21
C ARG A 170 -2.43 1.53 20.83
N GLY A 171 -1.57 1.81 21.81
CA GLY A 171 -0.79 0.82 22.53
C GLY A 171 -1.62 -0.19 23.33
N LEU A 172 -2.84 0.18 23.74
CA LEU A 172 -3.78 -0.72 24.41
C LEU A 172 -4.50 -1.67 23.46
N ARG A 173 -4.46 -1.42 22.17
CA ARG A 173 -5.08 -2.29 21.15
C ARG A 173 -4.20 -3.48 20.84
N ARG A 174 -4.23 -4.46 21.71
CA ARG A 174 -3.66 -5.78 21.45
C ARG A 174 -4.82 -6.70 21.11
N PRO A 175 -5.03 -7.02 19.84
CA PRO A 175 -6.20 -7.82 19.47
C PRO A 175 -6.14 -9.22 20.05
N GLN A 176 -4.93 -9.79 20.17
CA GLN A 176 -4.72 -11.15 20.65
C GLN A 176 -3.26 -11.35 21.07
N TRP A 177 -3.00 -12.47 21.78
CA TRP A 177 -1.66 -12.96 22.04
C TRP A 177 -1.37 -14.15 21.11
N PHE A 178 -0.17 -14.18 20.53
CA PHE A 178 0.29 -15.23 19.66
C PHE A 178 1.67 -15.71 20.09
N ARG A 179 1.99 -16.96 19.74
CA ARG A 179 3.36 -17.44 19.89
C ARG A 179 4.23 -16.86 18.79
N ASP A 180 5.51 -16.66 19.05
CA ASP A 180 6.47 -16.18 18.03
C ASP A 180 6.45 -17.03 16.75
N SER A 181 6.26 -18.33 16.88
CA SER A 181 6.19 -19.26 15.75
C SER A 181 4.95 -19.11 14.86
N GLU A 182 3.94 -18.34 15.29
CA GLU A 182 2.73 -18.08 14.51
C GLU A 182 2.88 -16.85 13.62
N TYR A 183 3.88 -16.00 13.90
CA TYR A 183 4.17 -14.84 13.07
C TYR A 183 4.95 -15.26 11.81
N SER A 184 4.46 -14.84 10.65
CA SER A 184 5.02 -15.17 9.35
C SER A 184 5.63 -13.99 8.59
N PHE A 185 5.69 -12.81 9.20
CA PHE A 185 6.18 -11.60 8.53
C PHE A 185 7.64 -11.72 8.04
N THR A 186 8.50 -12.42 8.79
CA THR A 186 9.88 -12.68 8.36
C THR A 186 9.95 -13.49 7.08
N LEU A 187 9.08 -14.50 6.94
CA LEU A 187 8.98 -15.30 5.72
C LEU A 187 8.61 -14.45 4.51
N PHE A 188 7.69 -13.49 4.67
CA PHE A 188 7.31 -12.56 3.60
C PHE A 188 8.38 -11.49 3.34
N ALA A 189 9.10 -11.03 4.37
CA ALA A 189 10.25 -10.16 4.20
C ALA A 189 11.36 -10.82 3.38
N GLU A 190 11.60 -12.12 3.57
CA GLU A 190 12.53 -12.90 2.74
C GLU A 190 12.11 -12.96 1.26
N GLN A 191 10.80 -13.00 0.98
CA GLN A 191 10.33 -12.95 -0.41
C GLN A 191 10.56 -11.56 -1.02
N ALA A 192 10.32 -10.50 -0.27
CA ALA A 192 10.61 -9.13 -0.70
C ALA A 192 12.11 -8.96 -1.00
N LYS A 193 12.98 -9.47 -0.12
CA LYS A 193 14.42 -9.50 -0.34
C LYS A 193 14.80 -10.19 -1.66
N LYS A 194 14.23 -11.35 -1.97
CA LYS A 194 14.48 -12.06 -3.22
C LYS A 194 14.09 -11.24 -4.47
N VAL A 195 13.00 -10.46 -4.39
CA VAL A 195 12.61 -9.56 -5.48
C VAL A 195 13.65 -8.46 -5.68
N VAL A 196 14.15 -7.86 -4.59
CA VAL A 196 15.22 -6.85 -4.64
C VAL A 196 16.51 -7.44 -5.20
N GLU A 197 16.93 -8.61 -4.72
CA GLU A 197 18.13 -9.32 -5.21
C GLU A 197 18.05 -9.68 -6.70
N ALA A 198 16.83 -9.90 -7.22
CA ALA A 198 16.59 -10.11 -8.64
C ALA A 198 16.53 -8.81 -9.47
N GLY A 199 16.74 -7.64 -8.86
CA GLY A 199 16.70 -6.33 -9.51
C GLY A 199 15.31 -5.69 -9.56
N GLY A 200 14.34 -6.25 -8.85
CA GLY A 200 13.00 -5.69 -8.72
C GLY A 200 12.89 -4.54 -7.71
N ARG A 201 11.73 -3.93 -7.63
CA ARG A 201 11.45 -2.81 -6.73
C ARG A 201 10.51 -3.24 -5.61
N VAL A 202 10.90 -2.91 -4.37
CA VAL A 202 10.08 -3.12 -3.18
C VAL A 202 9.94 -1.78 -2.46
N GLY A 203 8.71 -1.41 -2.12
CA GLY A 203 8.38 -0.23 -1.35
C GLY A 203 8.07 -0.58 0.10
N LEU A 204 8.09 0.43 0.97
CA LEU A 204 7.62 0.35 2.34
C LEU A 204 6.15 0.79 2.40
N GLY A 205 5.33 0.10 3.18
CA GLY A 205 3.91 0.39 3.34
C GLY A 205 3.46 0.25 4.79
N GLY A 206 3.43 1.35 5.51
CA GLY A 206 3.14 1.35 6.94
C GLY A 206 1.69 1.05 7.33
N HIS A 207 0.74 1.03 6.41
CA HIS A 207 -0.70 0.75 6.61
C HIS A 207 -1.29 1.36 7.90
N GLY A 208 -0.94 2.61 8.19
CA GLY A 208 -1.09 3.24 9.50
C GLY A 208 -2.53 3.42 10.02
N GLN A 209 -3.58 3.20 9.19
CA GLN A 209 -4.96 3.38 9.65
C GLN A 209 -5.42 2.32 10.65
N LEU A 210 -4.81 1.16 10.73
CA LEU A 210 -5.24 0.09 11.63
C LEU A 210 -4.75 0.31 13.06
N GLN A 211 -3.44 0.27 13.27
CA GLN A 211 -2.83 0.47 14.60
C GLN A 211 -2.22 1.87 14.74
N GLY A 212 -1.88 2.51 13.63
CA GLY A 212 -1.40 3.88 13.58
C GLY A 212 0.08 4.08 13.89
N LEU A 213 0.84 3.04 14.08
CA LEU A 213 2.28 3.08 14.35
C LEU A 213 3.10 2.36 13.27
N GLY A 214 2.42 1.80 12.26
CA GLY A 214 3.02 0.93 11.25
C GLY A 214 4.20 1.57 10.52
N GLY A 215 4.12 2.84 10.16
CA GLY A 215 5.19 3.52 9.44
C GLY A 215 6.51 3.60 10.22
N HIS A 216 6.45 3.60 11.55
CA HIS A 216 7.64 3.57 12.40
C HIS A 216 8.31 2.20 12.41
N TRP A 217 7.52 1.15 12.61
CA TRP A 217 8.02 -0.22 12.71
C TRP A 217 8.42 -0.84 11.37
N GLU A 218 7.75 -0.47 10.28
CA GLU A 218 8.09 -0.97 8.94
C GLU A 218 9.51 -0.62 8.51
N LEU A 219 10.10 0.42 9.08
CA LEU A 219 11.48 0.82 8.83
C LEU A 219 12.50 0.08 9.72
N SER A 220 12.06 -0.63 10.73
CA SER A 220 12.90 -1.36 11.68
C SER A 220 13.16 -2.78 11.25
#